data_e1b72934ff477a262ad583e9f1f93c58
#
_entry.id   e1b72934ff477a262ad583e9f1f93c58
#
_cell.length_a   1.000
_cell.length_b   1.000
_cell.length_c   1.000
_cell.angle_alpha   90.00
_cell.angle_beta   90.00
_cell.angle_gamma   90.00
#
_symmetry.space_group_name_H-M   'P 1'
#
loop_
_entity.id
_entity.type
_entity.pdbx_description
1 polymer ?
#
loop_
_entity_poly.entity_id
_entity_poly.type
_entity_poly.pdbx_seq_one_letter_code
_entity_poly.pdbx_strand_id
1 'polypeptide(L)'
;IIVGKECGCEKERLEQIALGALLHDLGLCYVNADYKNCCFEKMPPVEIFELKKHTILAYTALEKETWIPEISKKMILSHHEKMDGSGYPLKQKNQELECKIIQVCDTADGILSGIEREQGTLEDALKELRNHKKYDSNVVKVFESKIAKYPVGTKMQIENGKEVIVVSQTEDSAQPEVIEVSDGDIHERRLTEKV
;
A
#
# COMPACT_ATOMS: atom_id res chain seq x y z
N ILE A 1 3.78 -4.70 7.67
CA ILE A 1 4.12 -5.09 9.05
C ILE A 1 3.16 -4.44 10.05
N ILE A 2 3.02 -3.11 10.07
CA ILE A 2 2.16 -2.39 11.02
C ILE A 2 0.72 -2.94 10.97
N VAL A 3 0.11 -3.00 9.79
CA VAL A 3 -1.25 -3.54 9.59
C VAL A 3 -1.36 -4.98 10.08
N GLY A 4 -0.37 -5.83 9.77
CA GLY A 4 -0.36 -7.22 10.22
C GLY A 4 -0.33 -7.35 11.76
N LYS A 5 0.52 -6.54 12.41
CA LYS A 5 0.59 -6.49 13.88
C LYS A 5 -0.75 -6.10 14.50
N GLU A 6 -1.39 -5.07 13.99
CA GLU A 6 -2.69 -4.59 14.48
C GLU A 6 -3.84 -5.56 14.14
N CYS A 7 -3.69 -6.37 13.09
CA CYS A 7 -4.59 -7.50 12.81
C CYS A 7 -4.33 -8.73 13.69
N GLY A 8 -3.40 -8.66 14.65
CA GLY A 8 -3.11 -9.73 15.62
C GLY A 8 -2.14 -10.80 15.12
N CYS A 9 -1.36 -10.51 14.06
CA CYS A 9 -0.34 -11.45 13.60
C CYS A 9 0.85 -11.51 14.58
N GLU A 10 1.21 -12.71 14.98
CA GLU A 10 2.38 -12.98 15.79
C GLU A 10 3.69 -12.74 15.03
N LYS A 11 4.81 -12.62 15.76
CA LYS A 11 6.13 -12.26 15.22
C LYS A 11 6.53 -13.10 13.99
N GLU A 12 6.42 -14.42 14.07
CA GLU A 12 6.75 -15.32 12.97
C GLU A 12 5.92 -15.00 11.71
N ARG A 13 4.63 -14.74 11.89
CA ARG A 13 3.71 -14.36 10.81
C ARG A 13 4.09 -13.01 10.20
N LEU A 14 4.52 -12.06 11.03
CA LEU A 14 4.98 -10.74 10.57
C LEU A 14 6.26 -10.85 9.73
N GLU A 15 7.17 -11.75 10.08
CA GLU A 15 8.37 -12.05 9.29
C GLU A 15 8.01 -12.63 7.92
N GLN A 16 7.03 -13.53 7.88
CA GLN A 16 6.49 -14.09 6.62
C GLN A 16 5.81 -13.04 5.75
N ILE A 17 5.02 -12.14 6.37
CA ILE A 17 4.40 -10.99 5.68
C ILE A 17 5.47 -10.06 5.11
N ALA A 18 6.53 -9.76 5.89
CA ALA A 18 7.61 -8.92 5.44
C ALA A 18 8.31 -9.48 4.20
N LEU A 19 8.60 -10.79 4.22
CA LEU A 19 9.25 -11.46 3.10
C LEU A 19 8.35 -11.49 1.86
N GLY A 20 7.06 -11.82 2.03
CA GLY A 20 6.08 -11.79 0.93
C GLY A 20 5.96 -10.40 0.33
N ALA A 21 5.86 -9.36 1.17
CA ALA A 21 5.79 -7.97 0.72
C ALA A 21 7.07 -7.48 0.03
N LEU A 22 8.26 -7.94 0.48
CA LEU A 22 9.53 -7.58 -0.16
C LEU A 22 9.66 -8.17 -1.57
N LEU A 23 9.11 -9.36 -1.80
CA LEU A 23 9.31 -10.12 -3.03
C LEU A 23 8.10 -10.10 -3.97
N HIS A 24 6.98 -9.43 -3.62
CA HIS A 24 5.72 -9.54 -4.38
C HIS A 24 5.86 -9.15 -5.84
N ASP A 25 6.64 -8.13 -6.13
CA ASP A 25 6.88 -7.57 -7.47
C ASP A 25 8.15 -8.09 -8.17
N LEU A 26 8.83 -9.11 -7.60
CA LEU A 26 10.03 -9.69 -8.22
C LEU A 26 9.79 -10.10 -9.68
N GLY A 27 8.59 -10.53 -10.01
CA GLY A 27 8.20 -10.95 -11.35
C GLY A 27 8.26 -9.85 -12.41
N LEU A 28 8.25 -8.57 -12.02
CA LEU A 28 8.44 -7.45 -12.93
C LEU A 28 9.79 -7.51 -13.66
N CYS A 29 10.80 -8.14 -13.05
CA CYS A 29 12.10 -8.38 -13.69
C CYS A 29 12.02 -9.33 -14.89
N TYR A 30 10.95 -10.09 -15.02
CA TYR A 30 10.77 -11.12 -16.06
C TYR A 30 9.71 -10.74 -17.11
N VAL A 31 8.99 -9.63 -16.93
CA VAL A 31 8.02 -9.18 -17.93
C VAL A 31 8.69 -8.39 -19.05
N ASN A 32 8.17 -8.55 -20.25
CA ASN A 32 8.64 -7.78 -21.41
C ASN A 32 7.68 -6.60 -21.69
N ALA A 33 7.53 -5.70 -20.70
CA ALA A 33 6.71 -4.52 -20.81
C ALA A 33 7.35 -3.37 -20.02
N ASP A 34 7.09 -2.13 -20.41
CA ASP A 34 7.53 -0.96 -19.64
C ASP A 34 6.62 -0.78 -18.42
N TYR A 35 7.07 -1.29 -17.27
CA TYR A 35 6.35 -1.17 -16.01
C TYR A 35 6.66 0.11 -15.21
N LYS A 36 7.70 0.86 -15.61
CA LYS A 36 8.15 2.05 -14.87
C LYS A 36 7.26 3.27 -15.11
N ASN A 37 6.64 3.32 -16.28
CA ASN A 37 5.75 4.42 -16.68
C ASN A 37 4.36 3.88 -17.04
N CYS A 38 3.95 2.76 -16.44
CA CYS A 38 2.69 2.12 -16.79
C CYS A 38 1.50 2.82 -16.15
N CYS A 39 0.56 3.22 -16.98
CA CYS A 39 -0.77 3.58 -16.55
C CYS A 39 -1.74 2.71 -17.36
N PHE A 40 -2.42 1.77 -16.72
CA PHE A 40 -3.28 0.78 -17.40
C PHE A 40 -4.34 1.43 -18.28
N GLU A 41 -4.82 2.62 -17.94
CA GLU A 41 -5.79 3.36 -18.74
C GLU A 41 -5.23 3.79 -20.10
N LYS A 42 -3.91 3.92 -20.21
CA LYS A 42 -3.18 4.40 -21.40
C LYS A 42 -2.45 3.28 -22.14
N MET A 43 -2.43 2.07 -21.59
CA MET A 43 -1.69 0.94 -22.15
C MET A 43 -2.56 0.06 -23.06
N PRO A 44 -1.95 -0.52 -24.12
CA PRO A 44 -2.60 -1.55 -24.92
C PRO A 44 -2.97 -2.77 -24.07
N PRO A 45 -4.13 -3.41 -24.29
CA PRO A 45 -4.56 -4.59 -23.52
C PRO A 45 -3.53 -5.74 -23.50
N VAL A 46 -2.74 -5.90 -24.56
CA VAL A 46 -1.69 -6.93 -24.63
C VAL A 46 -0.55 -6.63 -23.63
N GLU A 47 -0.16 -5.38 -23.46
CA GLU A 47 0.89 -5.00 -22.52
C GLU A 47 0.39 -5.11 -21.06
N ILE A 48 -0.86 -4.73 -20.80
CA ILE A 48 -1.51 -4.96 -19.50
C ILE A 48 -1.52 -6.46 -19.16
N PHE A 49 -1.82 -7.31 -20.15
CA PHE A 49 -1.81 -8.76 -19.96
C PHE A 49 -0.40 -9.27 -19.65
N GLU A 50 0.63 -8.77 -20.33
CA GLU A 50 2.03 -9.12 -20.05
C GLU A 50 2.45 -8.68 -18.65
N LEU A 51 2.11 -7.45 -18.23
CA LEU A 51 2.39 -6.96 -16.87
C LEU A 51 1.75 -7.84 -15.82
N LYS A 52 0.48 -8.21 -15.97
CA LYS A 52 -0.24 -9.07 -15.00
C LYS A 52 0.40 -10.43 -14.80
N LYS A 53 1.26 -10.89 -15.68
CA LYS A 53 2.01 -12.15 -15.50
C LYS A 53 3.06 -12.07 -14.40
N HIS A 54 3.46 -10.87 -13.94
CA HIS A 54 4.53 -10.74 -12.93
C HIS A 54 4.23 -11.58 -11.66
N THR A 55 2.96 -11.69 -11.23
CA THR A 55 2.57 -12.48 -10.07
C THR A 55 2.91 -13.96 -10.24
N ILE A 56 2.56 -14.53 -11.40
CA ILE A 56 2.84 -15.94 -11.74
C ILE A 56 4.34 -16.13 -11.95
N LEU A 57 5.02 -15.21 -12.62
CA LEU A 57 6.47 -15.29 -12.89
C LEU A 57 7.27 -15.24 -11.59
N ALA A 58 6.90 -14.33 -10.65
CA ALA A 58 7.51 -14.31 -9.32
C ALA A 58 7.29 -15.62 -8.57
N TYR A 59 6.04 -16.11 -8.52
CA TYR A 59 5.72 -17.37 -7.86
C TYR A 59 6.52 -18.54 -8.46
N THR A 60 6.55 -18.67 -9.80
CA THR A 60 7.26 -19.75 -10.49
C THR A 60 8.77 -19.71 -10.23
N ALA A 61 9.35 -18.51 -10.17
CA ALA A 61 10.77 -18.34 -9.85
C ALA A 61 11.11 -18.78 -8.41
N LEU A 62 10.16 -18.66 -7.49
CA LEU A 62 10.35 -18.89 -6.06
C LEU A 62 9.70 -20.17 -5.53
N GLU A 63 8.89 -20.88 -6.31
CA GLU A 63 8.10 -22.03 -5.82
C GLU A 63 8.95 -23.13 -5.19
N LYS A 64 10.17 -23.37 -5.71
CA LYS A 64 11.09 -24.40 -5.24
C LYS A 64 12.02 -23.95 -4.11
N GLU A 65 12.02 -22.67 -3.78
CA GLU A 65 12.84 -22.11 -2.72
C GLU A 65 12.27 -22.51 -1.35
N THR A 66 12.96 -23.45 -0.68
CA THR A 66 12.47 -24.02 0.60
C THR A 66 12.59 -23.06 1.78
N TRP A 67 13.43 -22.03 1.69
CA TRP A 67 13.60 -21.02 2.72
C TRP A 67 12.49 -19.94 2.71
N ILE A 68 11.69 -19.90 1.63
CA ILE A 68 10.54 -18.97 1.54
C ILE A 68 9.28 -19.69 2.06
N PRO A 69 8.63 -19.16 3.12
CA PRO A 69 7.40 -19.73 3.65
C PRO A 69 6.27 -19.77 2.60
N GLU A 70 5.44 -20.80 2.67
CA GLU A 70 4.34 -20.99 1.73
C GLU A 70 3.34 -19.82 1.73
N ILE A 71 3.11 -19.20 2.90
CA ILE A 71 2.24 -18.02 2.97
C ILE A 71 2.85 -16.82 2.24
N SER A 72 4.18 -16.62 2.30
CA SER A 72 4.86 -15.58 1.54
C SER A 72 4.73 -15.82 0.04
N LYS A 73 4.87 -17.06 -0.43
CA LYS A 73 4.64 -17.44 -1.84
C LYS A 73 3.19 -17.19 -2.28
N LYS A 74 2.21 -17.50 -1.42
CA LYS A 74 0.80 -17.18 -1.68
C LYS A 74 0.57 -15.68 -1.79
N MET A 75 1.17 -14.88 -0.91
CA MET A 75 1.10 -13.42 -0.98
C MET A 75 1.65 -12.90 -2.31
N ILE A 76 2.82 -13.39 -2.74
CA ILE A 76 3.45 -13.03 -4.02
C ILE A 76 2.51 -13.35 -5.19
N LEU A 77 1.87 -14.50 -5.20
CA LEU A 77 0.97 -14.90 -6.27
C LEU A 77 -0.33 -14.10 -6.28
N SER A 78 -0.86 -13.71 -5.09
CA SER A 78 -2.25 -13.26 -4.94
C SER A 78 -2.41 -11.79 -4.53
N HIS A 79 -1.35 -10.98 -4.51
CA HIS A 79 -1.43 -9.59 -4.04
C HIS A 79 -2.38 -8.71 -4.88
N HIS A 80 -2.64 -9.06 -6.12
CA HIS A 80 -3.64 -8.40 -6.96
C HIS A 80 -5.01 -9.11 -7.03
N GLU A 81 -5.22 -10.16 -6.24
CA GLU A 81 -6.54 -10.76 -6.14
C GLU A 81 -7.52 -9.85 -5.40
N LYS A 82 -8.83 -10.06 -5.63
CA LYS A 82 -9.90 -9.32 -4.95
C LYS A 82 -10.95 -10.31 -4.43
N MET A 83 -11.58 -10.00 -3.31
CA MET A 83 -12.57 -10.88 -2.66
C MET A 83 -13.81 -11.18 -3.53
N ASP A 84 -14.13 -10.31 -4.48
CA ASP A 84 -15.22 -10.51 -5.44
C ASP A 84 -14.81 -11.36 -6.65
N GLY A 85 -13.53 -11.70 -6.80
CA GLY A 85 -12.97 -12.44 -7.92
C GLY A 85 -12.69 -11.57 -9.15
N SER A 86 -12.72 -10.25 -9.03
CA SER A 86 -12.36 -9.32 -10.12
C SER A 86 -10.84 -9.16 -10.28
N GLY A 87 -10.06 -9.69 -9.34
CA GLY A 87 -8.60 -9.64 -9.36
C GLY A 87 -7.96 -10.64 -10.32
N TYR A 88 -6.66 -10.82 -10.18
CA TYR A 88 -5.85 -11.75 -10.95
C TYR A 88 -4.70 -12.30 -10.08
N PRO A 89 -4.04 -13.40 -10.44
CA PRO A 89 -4.18 -14.16 -11.69
C PRO A 89 -5.25 -15.26 -11.65
N LEU A 90 -5.63 -15.74 -10.44
CA LEU A 90 -6.49 -16.93 -10.27
C LEU A 90 -7.96 -16.60 -10.04
N LYS A 91 -8.32 -15.33 -9.83
CA LYS A 91 -9.66 -14.85 -9.45
C LYS A 91 -10.16 -15.48 -8.16
N GLN A 92 -9.25 -15.70 -7.22
CA GLN A 92 -9.51 -16.39 -5.97
C GLN A 92 -10.20 -15.46 -4.97
N LYS A 93 -11.36 -15.90 -4.45
CA LYS A 93 -12.18 -15.10 -3.52
C LYS A 93 -11.82 -15.31 -2.05
N ASN A 94 -11.54 -16.55 -1.67
CA ASN A 94 -11.19 -16.90 -0.30
C ASN A 94 -9.67 -16.89 -0.13
N GLN A 95 -9.19 -16.00 0.72
CA GLN A 95 -7.77 -15.80 0.91
C GLN A 95 -7.41 -15.68 2.39
N GLU A 96 -6.18 -16.03 2.70
CA GLU A 96 -5.60 -15.88 4.03
C GLU A 96 -5.45 -14.40 4.39
N LEU A 97 -5.38 -14.12 5.69
CA LEU A 97 -5.29 -12.76 6.22
C LEU A 97 -4.09 -11.98 5.63
N GLU A 98 -2.95 -12.65 5.48
CA GLU A 98 -1.71 -12.07 4.97
C GLU A 98 -1.85 -11.60 3.52
N CYS A 99 -2.56 -12.38 2.71
CA CYS A 99 -2.88 -12.00 1.32
C CYS A 99 -3.80 -10.78 1.27
N LYS A 100 -4.80 -10.71 2.16
CA LYS A 100 -5.68 -9.54 2.27
C LYS A 100 -4.93 -8.29 2.74
N ILE A 101 -3.95 -8.45 3.64
CA ILE A 101 -3.13 -7.34 4.12
C ILE A 101 -2.30 -6.75 2.97
N ILE A 102 -1.60 -7.59 2.20
CA ILE A 102 -0.78 -7.09 1.09
C ILE A 102 -1.65 -6.44 0.02
N GLN A 103 -2.84 -6.98 -0.30
CA GLN A 103 -3.76 -6.40 -1.28
C GLN A 103 -4.19 -4.97 -0.92
N VAL A 104 -4.47 -4.72 0.36
CA VAL A 104 -4.83 -3.38 0.85
C VAL A 104 -3.65 -2.43 0.77
N CYS A 105 -2.47 -2.87 1.24
CA CYS A 105 -1.27 -2.03 1.26
C CYS A 105 -0.76 -1.72 -0.15
N ASP A 106 -0.69 -2.72 -1.02
CA ASP A 106 -0.26 -2.61 -2.40
C ASP A 106 -1.20 -1.70 -3.23
N THR A 107 -2.52 -1.88 -3.08
CA THR A 107 -3.49 -0.98 -3.74
C THR A 107 -3.32 0.47 -3.30
N ALA A 108 -3.09 0.72 -2.00
CA ALA A 108 -2.86 2.07 -1.51
C ALA A 108 -1.55 2.66 -2.07
N ASP A 109 -0.48 1.88 -2.06
CA ASP A 109 0.82 2.30 -2.60
C ASP A 109 0.73 2.59 -4.10
N GLY A 110 0.10 1.73 -4.89
CA GLY A 110 -0.09 1.92 -6.32
C GLY A 110 -0.86 3.19 -6.67
N ILE A 111 -1.85 3.59 -5.85
CA ILE A 111 -2.57 4.86 -6.02
C ILE A 111 -1.68 6.05 -5.65
N LEU A 112 -0.96 5.97 -4.54
CA LEU A 112 -0.13 7.07 -4.04
C LEU A 112 1.13 7.29 -4.89
N SER A 113 1.73 6.23 -5.40
CA SER A 113 2.93 6.28 -6.25
C SER A 113 2.63 6.56 -7.71
N GLY A 114 1.38 6.32 -8.16
CA GLY A 114 1.02 6.42 -9.57
C GLY A 114 1.48 5.24 -10.42
N ILE A 115 1.77 4.11 -9.80
CA ILE A 115 2.05 2.86 -10.50
C ILE A 115 0.72 2.23 -10.94
N GLU A 116 0.65 1.76 -12.19
CA GLU A 116 -0.55 1.19 -12.86
C GLU A 116 -1.69 2.18 -13.14
N ARG A 117 -1.69 3.36 -12.56
CA ARG A 117 -2.71 4.40 -12.74
C ARG A 117 -2.11 5.79 -12.55
N GLU A 118 -2.88 6.83 -12.80
CA GLU A 118 -2.45 8.19 -12.43
C GLU A 118 -2.31 8.32 -10.92
N GLN A 119 -1.28 9.07 -10.49
CA GLN A 119 -1.01 9.31 -9.08
C GLN A 119 -2.21 10.00 -8.43
N GLY A 120 -2.68 9.41 -7.36
CA GLY A 120 -3.78 9.91 -6.55
C GLY A 120 -3.36 10.34 -5.16
N THR A 121 -4.35 10.76 -4.39
CA THR A 121 -4.22 11.15 -2.99
C THR A 121 -4.51 9.98 -2.05
N LEU A 122 -4.19 10.15 -0.76
CA LEU A 122 -4.61 9.19 0.27
C LEU A 122 -6.14 9.02 0.29
N GLU A 123 -6.91 10.10 0.08
CA GLU A 123 -8.37 10.01 0.05
C GLU A 123 -8.86 9.16 -1.12
N ASP A 124 -8.20 9.24 -2.28
CA ASP A 124 -8.49 8.37 -3.43
C ASP A 124 -8.20 6.90 -3.12
N ALA A 125 -7.08 6.64 -2.43
CA ALA A 125 -6.74 5.29 -1.97
C ALA A 125 -7.79 4.74 -1.00
N LEU A 126 -8.18 5.52 0.01
CA LEU A 126 -9.20 5.13 0.98
C LEU A 126 -10.57 4.92 0.32
N LYS A 127 -10.94 5.76 -0.65
CA LYS A 127 -12.17 5.59 -1.42
C LYS A 127 -12.23 4.27 -2.17
N GLU A 128 -11.13 3.88 -2.83
CA GLU A 128 -11.04 2.57 -3.50
C GLU A 128 -11.10 1.42 -2.48
N LEU A 129 -10.35 1.51 -1.37
CA LEU A 129 -10.28 0.47 -0.34
C LEU A 129 -11.61 0.25 0.40
N ARG A 130 -12.45 1.27 0.52
CA ARG A 130 -13.80 1.16 1.12
C ARG A 130 -14.78 0.31 0.29
N ASN A 131 -14.37 -0.20 -0.85
CA ASN A 131 -15.17 -1.16 -1.61
C ASN A 131 -15.16 -2.55 -0.93
N HIS A 132 -16.11 -2.77 -0.01
CA HIS A 132 -16.23 -4.00 0.79
C HIS A 132 -16.46 -5.29 -0.01
N LYS A 133 -16.75 -5.20 -1.30
CA LYS A 133 -16.82 -6.38 -2.17
C LYS A 133 -15.42 -6.84 -2.58
N LYS A 134 -14.49 -5.91 -2.73
CA LYS A 134 -13.12 -6.17 -3.19
C LYS A 134 -12.14 -6.42 -2.06
N TYR A 135 -12.28 -5.71 -0.94
CA TYR A 135 -11.29 -5.69 0.16
C TYR A 135 -11.92 -6.09 1.49
N ASP A 136 -11.11 -6.70 2.35
CA ASP A 136 -11.53 -7.08 3.71
C ASP A 136 -11.73 -5.84 4.57
N SER A 137 -12.95 -5.64 5.05
CA SER A 137 -13.34 -4.44 5.81
C SER A 137 -12.58 -4.28 7.11
N ASN A 138 -12.14 -5.37 7.76
CA ASN A 138 -11.38 -5.28 9.01
C ASN A 138 -9.95 -4.83 8.73
N VAL A 139 -9.32 -5.40 7.68
CA VAL A 139 -7.97 -4.99 7.25
C VAL A 139 -7.98 -3.51 6.82
N VAL A 140 -8.99 -3.08 6.06
CA VAL A 140 -9.13 -1.68 5.65
C VAL A 140 -9.28 -0.75 6.84
N LYS A 141 -10.13 -1.08 7.82
CA LYS A 141 -10.28 -0.28 9.06
C LYS A 141 -8.95 -0.15 9.83
N VAL A 142 -8.21 -1.25 9.96
CA VAL A 142 -6.89 -1.22 10.60
C VAL A 142 -5.94 -0.34 9.81
N PHE A 143 -5.87 -0.49 8.48
CA PHE A 143 -5.06 0.34 7.61
C PHE A 143 -5.39 1.83 7.80
N GLU A 144 -6.66 2.23 7.70
CA GLU A 144 -7.12 3.61 7.89
C GLU A 144 -6.72 4.19 9.25
N SER A 145 -6.77 3.37 10.31
CA SER A 145 -6.42 3.81 11.67
C SER A 145 -4.92 4.00 11.90
N LYS A 146 -4.07 3.42 11.04
CA LYS A 146 -2.60 3.39 11.23
C LYS A 146 -1.82 4.14 10.17
N ILE A 147 -2.46 4.49 9.05
CA ILE A 147 -1.81 5.30 8.03
C ILE A 147 -1.77 6.76 8.47
N ALA A 148 -0.60 7.36 8.40
CA ALA A 148 -0.45 8.77 8.66
C ALA A 148 -1.10 9.58 7.54
N LYS A 149 -2.15 10.34 7.85
CA LYS A 149 -2.80 11.22 6.87
C LYS A 149 -1.80 12.27 6.35
N TYR A 150 -0.95 12.73 7.25
CA TYR A 150 0.12 13.68 6.96
C TYR A 150 1.45 13.12 7.48
N PRO A 151 2.25 12.45 6.64
CA PRO A 151 3.55 11.91 7.05
C PRO A 151 4.51 12.97 7.59
N VAL A 152 5.43 12.57 8.47
CA VAL A 152 6.51 13.45 8.94
C VAL A 152 7.28 14.02 7.75
N GLY A 153 7.53 15.33 7.77
CA GLY A 153 8.15 16.09 6.68
C GLY A 153 7.15 16.67 5.67
N THR A 154 5.85 16.37 5.79
CA THR A 154 4.81 17.00 4.94
C THR A 154 4.77 18.49 5.22
N LYS A 155 4.92 19.30 4.17
CA LYS A 155 4.67 20.74 4.20
C LYS A 155 3.22 20.99 3.84
N MET A 156 2.55 21.84 4.61
CA MET A 156 1.14 22.18 4.38
C MET A 156 0.83 23.58 4.89
N GLN A 157 -0.27 24.13 4.38
CA GLN A 157 -0.81 25.38 4.88
C GLN A 157 -2.04 25.08 5.76
N ILE A 158 -2.05 25.61 6.99
CA ILE A 158 -3.19 25.48 7.90
C ILE A 158 -4.20 26.63 7.68
N GLU A 159 -5.39 26.49 8.28
CA GLU A 159 -6.53 27.42 8.05
C GLU A 159 -6.20 28.92 8.27
N ASN A 160 -5.25 29.23 9.15
CA ASN A 160 -4.80 30.60 9.39
C ASN A 160 -3.81 31.14 8.34
N GLY A 161 -3.52 30.37 7.27
CA GLY A 161 -2.61 30.74 6.20
C GLY A 161 -1.13 30.52 6.48
N LYS A 162 -0.77 29.97 7.65
CA LYS A 162 0.63 29.68 8.01
C LYS A 162 1.12 28.41 7.35
N GLU A 163 2.38 28.43 6.90
CA GLU A 163 3.07 27.21 6.45
C GLU A 163 3.61 26.44 7.65
N VAL A 164 3.38 25.13 7.65
CA VAL A 164 3.82 24.23 8.71
C VAL A 164 4.46 22.97 8.13
N ILE A 165 5.32 22.32 8.92
CA ILE A 165 5.90 21.01 8.61
C ILE A 165 5.49 20.04 9.72
N VAL A 166 5.02 18.86 9.32
CA VAL A 166 4.73 17.75 10.24
C VAL A 166 6.04 17.21 10.82
N VAL A 167 6.17 17.18 12.14
CA VAL A 167 7.38 16.73 12.85
C VAL A 167 7.19 15.41 13.59
N SER A 168 5.99 15.10 14.02
CA SER A 168 5.67 13.79 14.61
C SER A 168 4.20 13.41 14.40
N GLN A 169 3.92 12.12 14.58
CA GLN A 169 2.55 11.61 14.56
C GLN A 169 1.99 11.60 15.99
N THR A 170 0.67 11.78 16.11
CA THR A 170 -0.08 11.56 17.35
C THR A 170 -0.91 10.28 17.27
N GLU A 171 -1.69 9.97 18.30
CA GLU A 171 -2.66 8.86 18.25
C GLU A 171 -3.76 9.09 17.20
N ASP A 172 -4.08 10.35 16.92
CA ASP A 172 -5.00 10.73 15.83
C ASP A 172 -4.20 11.08 14.57
N SER A 173 -4.25 10.22 13.57
CA SER A 173 -3.54 10.41 12.30
C SER A 173 -3.95 11.69 11.53
N ALA A 174 -5.09 12.29 11.87
CA ALA A 174 -5.56 13.55 11.31
C ALA A 174 -5.02 14.79 12.03
N GLN A 175 -4.38 14.63 13.21
CA GLN A 175 -3.88 15.72 14.05
C GLN A 175 -2.39 15.50 14.40
N PRO A 176 -1.47 15.56 13.42
CA PRO A 176 -0.05 15.42 13.69
C PRO A 176 0.48 16.63 14.45
N GLU A 177 1.63 16.46 15.11
CA GLU A 177 2.39 17.60 15.61
C GLU A 177 3.07 18.33 14.45
N VAL A 178 2.91 19.66 14.42
CA VAL A 178 3.48 20.49 13.36
C VAL A 178 4.29 21.65 13.95
N ILE A 179 5.27 22.14 13.20
CA ILE A 179 6.02 23.36 13.50
C ILE A 179 5.78 24.39 12.41
N GLU A 180 5.69 25.66 12.78
CA GLU A 180 5.56 26.78 11.87
C GLU A 180 6.90 27.05 11.16
N VAL A 181 6.83 27.30 9.85
CA VAL A 181 7.97 27.71 9.03
C VAL A 181 7.70 29.12 8.54
N SER A 182 8.52 30.10 8.97
CA SER A 182 8.47 31.47 8.48
C SER A 182 9.84 31.89 7.96
N ASP A 183 9.90 32.48 6.76
CA ASP A 183 11.09 33.07 6.12
C ASP A 183 12.34 32.19 6.09
N GLY A 184 12.18 30.86 6.02
CA GLY A 184 13.31 29.91 6.00
C GLY A 184 13.87 29.55 7.37
N ASP A 185 13.41 30.17 8.44
CA ASP A 185 13.74 29.80 9.81
C ASP A 185 12.66 28.92 10.44
N ILE A 186 13.11 27.87 11.12
CA ILE A 186 12.23 26.96 11.85
C ILE A 186 11.96 27.56 13.23
N HIS A 187 10.77 28.10 13.43
CA HIS A 187 10.32 28.50 14.76
C HIS A 187 9.63 27.32 15.45
N GLU A 188 10.30 26.75 16.46
CA GLU A 188 9.73 25.70 17.32
C GLU A 188 8.48 26.23 18.06
N ARG A 189 7.34 26.19 17.41
CA ARG A 189 6.03 26.35 18.04
C ARG A 189 5.22 25.11 17.73
N ARG A 190 5.09 24.19 18.70
CA ARG A 190 4.14 23.07 18.61
C ARG A 190 2.74 23.69 18.54
N LEU A 191 2.12 23.56 17.38
CA LEU A 191 0.74 23.97 17.21
C LEU A 191 -0.14 22.73 17.46
N THR A 192 -0.99 22.82 18.48
CA THR A 192 -2.11 21.89 18.75
C THR A 192 -3.37 22.31 17.99
N GLU A 193 -3.24 23.02 16.89
CA GLU A 193 -4.37 23.45 16.09
C GLU A 193 -4.82 22.32 15.14
N LYS A 194 -6.14 22.18 14.98
CA LYS A 194 -6.73 21.22 14.05
C LYS A 194 -6.24 21.49 12.63
N VAL A 195 -5.69 20.47 12.01
CA VAL A 195 -5.31 20.44 10.61
C VAL A 195 -6.52 20.12 9.74
#